data_8bf9b0141ba33dee85849457fee3271f
#
_entry.id   8bf9b0141ba33dee85849457fee3271f
#
_cell.length_a   1.000
_cell.length_b   1.000
_cell.length_c   1.000
_cell.angle_alpha   90.00
_cell.angle_beta   90.00
_cell.angle_gamma   90.00
#
_symmetry.space_group_name_H-M   'P 1'
#
loop_
_entity.id
_entity.type
_entity.pdbx_description
1 polymer ?
#
loop_
_entity_poly.entity_id
_entity_poly.type
_entity_poly.pdbx_seq_one_letter_code
_entity_poly.pdbx_strand_id
1 'polypeptide(L)'
;NSTGFGLTGGIHTIDVDETALWREKVEVGNAYVERGITGAIVRRQSFGGWKNSSIGNGAKAGGPNYVSQQGRWTEGDLTQLVSASLPTHITQMLREILGLGSPALSKADHAWLRQAAESDAYAMQTEFGVEHDKTALIVESNVFRYKPLLEPLRVRVHADANPRDILRLRLGAAATGTDLDISADHDVSTDFGELGQSMR
;
A
#
# COMPACT_ATOMS: atom_id res chain seq x y z
N ASN A 1 -2.57 -20.64 -6.91
CA ASN A 1 -2.04 -19.41 -7.52
C ASN A 1 -1.34 -19.63 -8.89
N SER A 2 -1.55 -20.78 -9.52
CA SER A 2 -0.86 -21.20 -10.76
C SER A 2 -1.32 -20.47 -12.04
N THR A 3 -2.41 -19.72 -11.97
CA THR A 3 -2.95 -18.99 -13.14
C THR A 3 -2.57 -17.52 -13.11
N GLY A 4 -2.53 -16.87 -14.31
CA GLY A 4 -2.37 -15.41 -14.44
C GLY A 4 -3.64 -14.61 -14.06
N PHE A 5 -4.71 -15.27 -13.67
CA PHE A 5 -5.98 -14.66 -13.28
C PHE A 5 -6.27 -14.88 -11.80
N GLY A 6 -6.98 -13.93 -11.19
CA GLY A 6 -7.31 -13.97 -9.77
C GLY A 6 -8.60 -13.21 -9.47
N LEU A 7 -9.74 -13.63 -10.03
CA LEU A 7 -11.02 -12.97 -9.77
C LEU A 7 -11.62 -13.47 -8.47
N THR A 8 -11.97 -14.76 -8.41
CA THR A 8 -12.57 -15.39 -7.24
C THR A 8 -11.85 -16.68 -6.90
N GLY A 9 -11.82 -17.04 -5.63
CA GLY A 9 -11.34 -18.33 -5.15
C GLY A 9 -12.10 -18.72 -3.87
N GLY A 10 -12.17 -20.01 -3.60
CA GLY A 10 -12.87 -20.51 -2.41
C GLY A 10 -12.16 -21.70 -1.80
N ILE A 11 -12.36 -21.86 -0.51
CA ILE A 11 -11.94 -23.02 0.27
C ILE A 11 -13.11 -23.55 1.09
N HIS A 12 -13.19 -24.87 1.20
CA HIS A 12 -14.07 -25.57 2.12
C HIS A 12 -13.22 -26.43 3.05
N THR A 13 -13.17 -26.08 4.31
CA THR A 13 -12.42 -26.78 5.35
C THR A 13 -12.96 -26.43 6.73
N ILE A 14 -12.91 -27.36 7.64
CA ILE A 14 -13.26 -27.15 9.06
C ILE A 14 -12.03 -26.75 9.89
N ASP A 15 -10.86 -26.75 9.29
CA ASP A 15 -9.59 -26.39 9.95
C ASP A 15 -9.35 -24.88 9.86
N VAL A 16 -9.26 -24.25 11.03
CA VAL A 16 -9.06 -22.80 11.13
C VAL A 16 -7.65 -22.37 10.70
N ASP A 17 -6.63 -23.20 10.92
CA ASP A 17 -5.27 -22.92 10.55
C ASP A 17 -5.08 -23.04 9.02
N GLU A 18 -5.73 -24.03 8.40
CA GLU A 18 -5.78 -24.15 6.94
C GLU A 18 -6.48 -22.95 6.32
N THR A 19 -7.61 -22.51 6.89
CA THR A 19 -8.31 -21.30 6.46
C THR A 19 -7.41 -20.06 6.56
N ALA A 20 -6.69 -19.88 7.67
CA ALA A 20 -5.80 -18.75 7.89
C ALA A 20 -4.64 -18.74 6.87
N LEU A 21 -4.00 -19.88 6.68
CA LEU A 21 -2.92 -20.05 5.71
C LEU A 21 -3.41 -19.78 4.28
N TRP A 22 -4.58 -20.30 3.92
CA TRP A 22 -5.16 -20.07 2.61
C TRP A 22 -5.49 -18.59 2.38
N ARG A 23 -6.11 -17.91 3.35
CA ARG A 23 -6.40 -16.46 3.29
C ARG A 23 -5.14 -15.62 3.12
N GLU A 24 -4.04 -16.04 3.72
CA GLU A 24 -2.75 -15.36 3.55
C GLU A 24 -2.18 -15.55 2.14
N LYS A 25 -2.22 -16.77 1.61
CA LYS A 25 -1.53 -17.15 0.37
C LYS A 25 -2.35 -16.98 -0.91
N VAL A 26 -3.67 -16.95 -0.82
CA VAL A 26 -4.53 -16.89 -2.00
C VAL A 26 -4.39 -15.55 -2.72
N GLU A 27 -4.25 -15.62 -4.05
CA GLU A 27 -4.06 -14.48 -4.93
C GLU A 27 -5.32 -14.24 -5.78
N VAL A 28 -6.40 -13.87 -5.11
CA VAL A 28 -7.69 -13.55 -5.73
C VAL A 28 -8.27 -12.27 -5.15
N GLY A 29 -9.05 -11.58 -5.95
CA GLY A 29 -9.73 -10.37 -5.51
C GLY A 29 -10.84 -10.64 -4.51
N ASN A 30 -11.62 -11.71 -4.70
CA ASN A 30 -12.66 -12.12 -3.77
C ASN A 30 -12.42 -13.55 -3.30
N ALA A 31 -12.10 -13.70 -2.02
CA ALA A 31 -11.83 -14.96 -1.36
C ALA A 31 -13.05 -15.39 -0.55
N TYR A 32 -13.51 -16.64 -0.75
CA TYR A 32 -14.69 -17.18 -0.10
C TYR A 32 -14.32 -18.40 0.75
N VAL A 33 -14.83 -18.44 1.98
CA VAL A 33 -14.66 -19.55 2.91
C VAL A 33 -16.05 -20.14 3.21
N GLU A 34 -16.17 -21.46 3.08
CA GLU A 34 -17.40 -22.23 3.37
C GLU A 34 -18.64 -21.78 2.58
N ARG A 35 -18.43 -21.23 1.38
CA ARG A 35 -19.53 -20.83 0.48
C ARG A 35 -19.12 -20.88 -0.99
N GLY A 36 -20.12 -20.82 -1.88
CA GLY A 36 -19.87 -20.73 -3.32
C GLY A 36 -19.12 -19.45 -3.69
N ILE A 37 -18.29 -19.54 -4.74
CA ILE A 37 -17.40 -18.45 -5.20
C ILE A 37 -18.11 -17.42 -6.10
N THR A 38 -19.43 -17.41 -6.13
CA THR A 38 -20.27 -16.52 -6.92
C THR A 38 -21.24 -15.74 -6.04
N GLY A 39 -21.92 -14.74 -6.60
CA GLY A 39 -23.00 -14.04 -5.92
C GLY A 39 -22.52 -12.94 -4.97
N ALA A 40 -21.46 -12.20 -5.34
CA ALA A 40 -21.09 -10.98 -4.62
C ALA A 40 -22.23 -9.98 -4.65
N ILE A 41 -22.54 -9.40 -3.48
CA ILE A 41 -23.62 -8.44 -3.30
C ILE A 41 -23.01 -7.06 -3.06
N VAL A 42 -23.43 -6.08 -3.85
CA VAL A 42 -23.01 -4.69 -3.69
C VAL A 42 -23.23 -4.24 -2.24
N ARG A 43 -22.23 -3.56 -1.66
CA ARG A 43 -22.14 -3.10 -0.27
C ARG A 43 -21.88 -4.19 0.78
N ARG A 44 -21.94 -5.48 0.43
CA ARG A 44 -21.44 -6.58 1.27
C ARG A 44 -20.02 -6.97 0.87
N GLN A 45 -19.86 -7.37 -0.40
CA GLN A 45 -18.58 -7.75 -0.94
C GLN A 45 -18.22 -6.80 -2.10
N SER A 46 -17.22 -5.98 -1.92
CA SER A 46 -16.63 -5.20 -3.01
C SER A 46 -16.05 -6.17 -4.04
N PHE A 47 -16.49 -6.07 -5.31
CA PHE A 47 -16.15 -7.06 -6.32
C PHE A 47 -15.09 -6.55 -7.29
N GLY A 48 -14.00 -7.28 -7.40
CA GLY A 48 -12.90 -6.99 -8.32
C GLY A 48 -11.78 -8.01 -8.17
N GLY A 49 -11.03 -8.20 -9.25
CA GLY A 49 -9.98 -9.20 -9.31
C GLY A 49 -8.59 -8.68 -8.96
N TRP A 50 -7.64 -9.59 -9.05
CA TRP A 50 -6.20 -9.37 -9.04
C TRP A 50 -5.57 -9.89 -10.32
N LYS A 51 -4.28 -9.66 -10.51
CA LYS A 51 -3.55 -10.12 -11.71
C LYS A 51 -4.27 -9.65 -12.99
N ASN A 52 -4.37 -10.49 -13.99
CA ASN A 52 -5.07 -10.19 -15.24
C ASN A 52 -6.61 -10.09 -15.10
N SER A 53 -7.15 -10.32 -13.91
CA SER A 53 -8.56 -10.09 -13.59
C SER A 53 -8.82 -8.69 -13.01
N SER A 54 -7.85 -7.79 -13.09
CA SER A 54 -7.94 -6.40 -12.66
C SER A 54 -7.57 -5.46 -13.81
N ILE A 55 -8.20 -4.29 -13.87
CA ILE A 55 -7.92 -3.23 -14.85
C ILE A 55 -7.73 -1.91 -14.10
N GLY A 56 -6.75 -1.12 -14.56
CA GLY A 56 -6.42 0.17 -13.94
C GLY A 56 -5.81 0.02 -12.57
N ASN A 57 -6.17 0.90 -11.64
CA ASN A 57 -5.64 0.93 -10.28
C ASN A 57 -6.23 -0.12 -9.32
N GLY A 58 -6.99 -1.09 -9.84
CA GLY A 58 -7.49 -2.23 -9.07
C GLY A 58 -8.59 -1.92 -8.05
N ALA A 59 -9.21 -0.75 -8.09
CA ALA A 59 -10.32 -0.45 -7.17
C ALA A 59 -11.54 -1.31 -7.47
N LYS A 60 -12.08 -1.93 -6.43
CA LYS A 60 -13.19 -2.87 -6.54
C LYS A 60 -14.52 -2.15 -6.62
N ALA A 61 -15.41 -2.60 -7.50
CA ALA A 61 -16.77 -2.09 -7.60
C ALA A 61 -17.51 -2.21 -6.26
N GLY A 62 -18.11 -1.12 -5.80
CA GLY A 62 -18.76 -1.03 -4.49
C GLY A 62 -17.78 -0.92 -3.30
N GLY A 63 -16.49 -0.85 -3.56
CA GLY A 63 -15.46 -0.67 -2.54
C GLY A 63 -15.17 0.79 -2.21
N PRO A 64 -14.42 1.03 -1.12
CA PRO A 64 -14.18 2.39 -0.61
C PRO A 64 -13.42 3.28 -1.59
N ASN A 65 -12.55 2.70 -2.42
CA ASN A 65 -11.68 3.43 -3.36
C ASN A 65 -12.28 3.58 -4.77
N TYR A 66 -13.48 3.06 -5.02
CA TYR A 66 -14.06 3.09 -6.36
C TYR A 66 -14.43 4.51 -6.82
N VAL A 67 -15.05 5.28 -5.95
CA VAL A 67 -15.50 6.64 -6.25
C VAL A 67 -14.33 7.62 -6.35
N SER A 68 -13.29 7.42 -5.57
CA SER A 68 -12.11 8.31 -5.54
C SER A 68 -11.38 8.43 -6.88
N GLN A 69 -11.51 7.42 -7.76
CA GLN A 69 -10.98 7.44 -9.12
C GLN A 69 -11.71 8.40 -10.05
N GLN A 70 -12.94 8.80 -9.71
CA GLN A 70 -13.76 9.68 -10.53
C GLN A 70 -13.51 11.17 -10.21
N GLY A 71 -12.74 11.43 -9.15
CA GLY A 71 -12.43 12.77 -8.67
C GLY A 71 -11.09 13.30 -9.15
N ARG A 72 -10.83 14.56 -8.84
CA ARG A 72 -9.51 15.17 -8.94
C ARG A 72 -8.97 15.36 -7.53
N TRP A 73 -7.75 14.91 -7.30
CA TRP A 73 -7.04 15.14 -6.05
C TRP A 73 -6.45 16.54 -6.02
N THR A 74 -6.59 17.20 -4.88
CA THR A 74 -5.95 18.48 -4.58
C THR A 74 -5.20 18.36 -3.26
N GLU A 75 -4.17 19.18 -3.07
CA GLU A 75 -3.47 19.23 -1.79
C GLU A 75 -4.42 19.67 -0.69
N GLY A 76 -4.40 18.94 0.43
CA GLY A 76 -5.17 19.26 1.62
C GLY A 76 -4.42 20.24 2.52
N ASP A 77 -5.11 20.73 3.55
CA ASP A 77 -4.51 21.54 4.60
C ASP A 77 -3.65 20.66 5.52
N LEU A 78 -2.33 20.81 5.45
CA LEU A 78 -1.37 20.05 6.24
C LEU A 78 -1.49 20.31 7.75
N THR A 79 -2.14 21.41 8.18
CA THR A 79 -2.35 21.72 9.60
C THR A 79 -3.41 20.83 10.25
N GLN A 80 -4.21 20.14 9.45
CA GLN A 80 -5.27 19.22 9.91
C GLN A 80 -4.86 17.74 9.86
N LEU A 81 -3.60 17.44 9.55
CA LEU A 81 -3.14 16.06 9.51
C LEU A 81 -3.18 15.44 10.91
N VAL A 82 -3.88 14.34 11.02
CA VAL A 82 -3.83 13.47 12.20
C VAL A 82 -2.55 12.66 12.11
N SER A 83 -1.78 12.61 13.19
CA SER A 83 -0.53 11.87 13.28
C SER A 83 -0.63 10.69 14.24
N ALA A 84 0.17 9.67 13.99
CA ALA A 84 0.34 8.53 14.88
C ALA A 84 1.83 8.28 15.18
N SER A 85 2.09 7.53 16.24
CA SER A 85 3.46 7.11 16.54
C SER A 85 4.03 6.25 15.42
N LEU A 86 5.26 6.57 15.01
CA LEU A 86 5.94 5.85 13.93
C LEU A 86 6.34 4.44 14.38
N PRO A 87 6.17 3.43 13.53
CA PRO A 87 6.78 2.12 13.71
C PRO A 87 8.31 2.22 13.82
N THR A 88 8.94 1.30 14.55
CA THR A 88 10.38 1.35 14.80
C THR A 88 11.22 1.40 13.52
N HIS A 89 10.88 0.58 12.51
CA HIS A 89 11.60 0.54 11.25
C HIS A 89 11.47 1.86 10.46
N ILE A 90 10.29 2.50 10.48
CA ILE A 90 10.09 3.81 9.84
C ILE A 90 10.85 4.90 10.61
N THR A 91 10.86 4.84 11.93
CA THR A 91 11.64 5.76 12.77
C THR A 91 13.14 5.66 12.46
N GLN A 92 13.65 4.44 12.30
CA GLN A 92 15.05 4.22 11.97
C GLN A 92 15.37 4.74 10.56
N MET A 93 14.58 4.38 9.55
CA MET A 93 14.74 4.86 8.18
C MET A 93 14.70 6.40 8.12
N LEU A 94 13.76 7.02 8.82
CA LEU A 94 13.65 8.49 8.86
C LEU A 94 14.89 9.13 9.51
N ARG A 95 15.46 8.54 10.57
CA ARG A 95 16.70 9.01 11.17
C ARG A 95 17.88 8.89 10.22
N GLU A 96 17.98 7.80 9.49
CA GLU A 96 19.01 7.60 8.48
C GLU A 96 18.90 8.67 7.38
N ILE A 97 17.72 8.84 6.81
CA ILE A 97 17.43 9.88 5.79
C ILE A 97 17.83 11.28 6.30
N LEU A 98 17.40 11.64 7.51
CA LEU A 98 17.66 12.97 8.07
C LEU A 98 19.10 13.13 8.58
N GLY A 99 19.77 12.02 8.94
CA GLY A 99 21.15 11.99 9.46
C GLY A 99 22.21 12.06 8.39
N LEU A 100 21.90 11.69 7.14
CA LEU A 100 22.87 11.68 6.03
C LEU A 100 23.34 13.08 5.61
N GLY A 101 22.77 14.14 6.19
CA GLY A 101 23.20 15.52 5.93
C GLY A 101 23.18 15.89 4.44
N SER A 102 22.26 15.31 3.68
CA SER A 102 22.14 15.56 2.24
C SER A 102 21.99 17.07 2.01
N PRO A 103 22.95 17.72 1.32
CA PRO A 103 22.84 19.15 1.02
C PRO A 103 21.65 19.49 0.14
N ALA A 104 21.01 18.46 -0.44
CA ALA A 104 19.84 18.60 -1.30
C ALA A 104 18.52 18.79 -0.51
N LEU A 105 18.50 18.55 0.82
CA LEU A 105 17.30 18.68 1.65
C LEU A 105 17.34 19.90 2.56
N SER A 106 16.33 20.74 2.48
CA SER A 106 16.12 21.85 3.41
C SER A 106 15.52 21.37 4.75
N LYS A 107 15.57 22.24 5.77
CA LYS A 107 14.85 21.98 7.05
C LYS A 107 13.34 21.82 6.85
N ALA A 108 12.76 22.49 5.88
CA ALA A 108 11.35 22.35 5.54
C ALA A 108 11.05 20.97 4.95
N ASP A 109 11.93 20.43 4.10
CA ASP A 109 11.79 19.07 3.57
C ASP A 109 11.88 18.01 4.68
N HIS A 110 12.78 18.20 5.64
CA HIS A 110 12.88 17.33 6.82
C HIS A 110 11.58 17.32 7.63
N ALA A 111 11.00 18.48 7.89
CA ALA A 111 9.73 18.59 8.62
C ALA A 111 8.58 17.93 7.83
N TRP A 112 8.53 18.17 6.52
CA TRP A 112 7.53 17.60 5.63
C TRP A 112 7.61 16.06 5.55
N LEU A 113 8.81 15.49 5.40
CA LEU A 113 9.02 14.03 5.38
C LEU A 113 8.58 13.38 6.69
N ARG A 114 8.89 14.02 7.83
CA ARG A 114 8.44 13.53 9.15
C ARG A 114 6.92 13.53 9.25
N GLN A 115 6.28 14.64 8.90
CA GLN A 115 4.83 14.78 8.94
C GLN A 115 4.14 13.79 7.99
N ALA A 116 4.70 13.57 6.79
CA ALA A 116 4.20 12.60 5.85
C ALA A 116 4.28 11.17 6.42
N ALA A 117 5.41 10.80 7.05
CA ALA A 117 5.55 9.49 7.69
C ALA A 117 4.56 9.29 8.85
N GLU A 118 4.31 10.30 9.67
CA GLU A 118 3.33 10.26 10.76
C GLU A 118 1.89 10.13 10.23
N SER A 119 1.57 10.80 9.13
CA SER A 119 0.29 10.67 8.43
C SER A 119 0.11 9.25 7.84
N ASP A 120 1.15 8.70 7.22
CA ASP A 120 1.12 7.31 6.72
C ASP A 120 0.92 6.30 7.86
N ALA A 121 1.61 6.49 8.98
CA ALA A 121 1.46 5.63 10.16
C ALA A 121 0.01 5.65 10.68
N TYR A 122 -0.61 6.81 10.71
CA TYR A 122 -2.03 6.93 11.07
C TYR A 122 -2.93 6.19 10.08
N ALA A 123 -2.73 6.40 8.79
CA ALA A 123 -3.50 5.74 7.74
C ALA A 123 -3.35 4.21 7.78
N MET A 124 -2.14 3.71 8.05
CA MET A 124 -1.91 2.27 8.23
C MET A 124 -2.60 1.73 9.49
N GLN A 125 -2.61 2.47 10.60
CA GLN A 125 -3.25 2.02 11.85
C GLN A 125 -4.78 2.03 11.77
N THR A 126 -5.38 2.91 10.96
CA THR A 126 -6.82 3.14 10.94
C THR A 126 -7.55 2.61 9.71
N GLU A 127 -6.84 2.45 8.59
CA GLU A 127 -7.47 2.02 7.33
C GLU A 127 -6.69 0.89 6.66
N PHE A 128 -5.46 1.12 6.23
CA PHE A 128 -4.77 0.19 5.31
C PHE A 128 -4.21 -1.06 5.98
N GLY A 129 -3.85 -0.99 7.26
CA GLY A 129 -3.29 -2.11 8.02
C GLY A 129 -4.32 -2.90 8.83
N VAL A 130 -5.60 -2.59 8.70
CA VAL A 130 -6.69 -3.22 9.46
C VAL A 130 -7.71 -3.91 8.56
N GLU A 131 -8.41 -4.89 9.10
CA GLU A 131 -9.53 -5.56 8.42
C GLU A 131 -10.85 -4.84 8.75
N HIS A 132 -11.68 -4.64 7.75
CA HIS A 132 -12.96 -3.94 7.87
C HIS A 132 -14.12 -4.85 7.53
N ASP A 133 -15.02 -5.10 8.46
CA ASP A 133 -16.33 -5.69 8.20
C ASP A 133 -17.42 -4.65 8.50
N LYS A 134 -17.78 -3.87 7.49
CA LYS A 134 -18.80 -2.80 7.61
C LYS A 134 -20.22 -3.34 7.65
N THR A 135 -20.42 -4.61 7.33
CA THR A 135 -21.76 -5.22 7.33
C THR A 135 -22.11 -5.80 8.68
N ALA A 136 -21.13 -6.30 9.41
CA ALA A 136 -21.24 -6.87 10.75
C ALA A 136 -22.45 -7.85 10.88
N LEU A 137 -22.59 -8.76 9.90
CA LEU A 137 -23.70 -9.72 9.90
C LEU A 137 -23.41 -10.86 10.88
N ILE A 138 -24.47 -11.37 11.53
CA ILE A 138 -24.34 -12.46 12.51
C ILE A 138 -23.94 -13.78 11.84
N VAL A 139 -24.41 -14.00 10.61
CA VAL A 139 -24.31 -15.30 9.90
C VAL A 139 -23.14 -15.39 8.93
N GLU A 140 -22.49 -14.26 8.61
CA GLU A 140 -21.33 -14.20 7.72
C GLU A 140 -20.46 -13.00 8.05
N SER A 141 -19.16 -13.11 7.78
CA SER A 141 -18.21 -12.00 7.86
C SER A 141 -17.79 -11.56 6.44
N ASN A 142 -17.86 -10.27 6.18
CA ASN A 142 -17.52 -9.65 4.88
C ASN A 142 -16.32 -8.70 5.05
N VAL A 143 -15.14 -9.28 5.17
CA VAL A 143 -13.92 -8.55 5.48
C VAL A 143 -13.32 -7.94 4.21
N PHE A 144 -13.18 -6.62 4.21
CA PHE A 144 -12.35 -5.89 3.25
C PHE A 144 -11.00 -5.58 3.88
N ARG A 145 -9.93 -5.85 3.15
CA ARG A 145 -8.55 -5.57 3.58
C ARG A 145 -7.67 -5.17 2.41
N TYR A 146 -6.60 -4.51 2.71
CA TYR A 146 -5.52 -4.22 1.77
C TYR A 146 -4.39 -5.25 1.94
N LYS A 147 -3.67 -5.51 0.88
CA LYS A 147 -2.44 -6.32 0.91
C LYS A 147 -1.34 -5.57 0.17
N PRO A 148 -0.08 -5.72 0.56
CA PRO A 148 1.06 -5.19 -0.19
C PRO A 148 1.01 -5.65 -1.65
N LEU A 149 1.62 -4.90 -2.54
CA LEU A 149 1.80 -5.33 -3.92
C LEU A 149 2.65 -6.60 -3.95
N LEU A 150 2.29 -7.56 -4.80
CA LEU A 150 3.04 -8.81 -4.97
C LEU A 150 4.35 -8.60 -5.73
N GLU A 151 4.35 -7.62 -6.64
CA GLU A 151 5.50 -7.27 -7.46
C GLU A 151 6.05 -5.91 -7.00
N PRO A 152 7.36 -5.68 -7.10
CA PRO A 152 7.95 -4.39 -6.79
C PRO A 152 7.33 -3.27 -7.63
N LEU A 153 7.09 -2.13 -6.99
CA LEU A 153 6.68 -0.92 -7.69
C LEU A 153 7.87 -0.37 -8.47
N ARG A 154 7.77 -0.34 -9.79
CA ARG A 154 8.82 0.18 -10.67
C ARG A 154 8.74 1.69 -10.77
N VAL A 155 9.83 2.35 -10.39
CA VAL A 155 9.94 3.81 -10.36
C VAL A 155 11.07 4.24 -11.29
N ARG A 156 10.76 5.10 -12.25
CA ARG A 156 11.78 5.78 -13.06
C ARG A 156 11.99 7.18 -12.53
N VAL A 157 13.22 7.46 -12.10
CA VAL A 157 13.64 8.78 -11.60
C VAL A 157 14.26 9.56 -12.75
N HIS A 158 13.72 10.75 -13.02
CA HIS A 158 14.28 11.70 -13.99
C HIS A 158 15.34 12.58 -13.35
N ALA A 159 16.21 13.20 -14.17
CA ALA A 159 17.30 14.04 -13.71
C ALA A 159 16.86 15.30 -12.91
N ASP A 160 15.64 15.77 -13.15
CA ASP A 160 15.03 16.92 -12.48
C ASP A 160 14.14 16.52 -11.28
N ALA A 161 14.11 15.23 -10.89
CA ALA A 161 13.30 14.77 -9.79
C ALA A 161 13.76 15.38 -8.47
N ASN A 162 12.80 15.83 -7.65
CA ASN A 162 13.12 16.36 -6.34
C ASN A 162 13.55 15.21 -5.39
N PRO A 163 14.73 15.29 -4.76
CA PRO A 163 15.21 14.31 -3.79
C PRO A 163 14.19 13.99 -2.69
N ARG A 164 13.49 14.98 -2.19
CA ARG A 164 12.43 14.82 -1.19
C ARG A 164 11.35 13.83 -1.65
N ASP A 165 10.93 13.89 -2.91
CA ASP A 165 9.84 13.07 -3.42
C ASP A 165 10.26 11.60 -3.55
N ILE A 166 11.53 11.33 -3.88
CA ILE A 166 12.09 9.98 -3.91
C ILE A 166 12.15 9.38 -2.49
N LEU A 167 12.58 10.16 -1.52
CA LEU A 167 12.61 9.75 -0.12
C LEU A 167 11.19 9.53 0.43
N ARG A 168 10.23 10.33 -0.01
CA ARG A 168 8.81 10.14 0.30
C ARG A 168 8.28 8.80 -0.22
N LEU A 169 8.63 8.44 -1.46
CA LEU A 169 8.28 7.14 -2.02
C LEU A 169 8.85 5.98 -1.20
N ARG A 170 10.12 6.08 -0.79
CA ARG A 170 10.77 5.05 0.04
C ARG A 170 10.08 4.89 1.41
N LEU A 171 9.74 5.99 2.07
CA LEU A 171 9.00 5.94 3.34
C LEU A 171 7.62 5.32 3.16
N GLY A 172 6.89 5.68 2.10
CA GLY A 172 5.58 5.11 1.81
C GLY A 172 5.64 3.63 1.47
N ALA A 173 6.63 3.20 0.70
CA ALA A 173 6.86 1.81 0.39
C ALA A 173 7.16 0.98 1.65
N ALA A 174 8.05 1.48 2.51
CA ALA A 174 8.36 0.85 3.79
C ALA A 174 7.13 0.77 4.72
N ALA A 175 6.29 1.80 4.75
CA ALA A 175 5.07 1.83 5.55
C ALA A 175 4.03 0.80 5.06
N THR A 176 3.98 0.54 3.76
CA THR A 176 3.01 -0.39 3.14
C THR A 176 3.56 -1.80 2.94
N GLY A 177 4.84 -2.05 3.23
CA GLY A 177 5.50 -3.32 2.95
C GLY A 177 5.62 -3.62 1.45
N THR A 178 5.74 -2.57 0.62
CA THR A 178 5.88 -2.68 -0.85
C THR A 178 7.34 -2.55 -1.23
N ASP A 179 7.86 -3.47 -2.03
CA ASP A 179 9.22 -3.36 -2.58
C ASP A 179 9.27 -2.30 -3.69
N LEU A 180 10.41 -1.64 -3.83
CA LEU A 180 10.69 -0.67 -4.90
C LEU A 180 11.79 -1.19 -5.81
N ASP A 181 11.55 -1.11 -7.12
CA ASP A 181 12.55 -1.26 -8.17
C ASP A 181 12.78 0.13 -8.80
N ILE A 182 13.87 0.80 -8.37
CA ILE A 182 14.13 2.18 -8.76
C ILE A 182 15.22 2.21 -9.84
N SER A 183 14.91 2.83 -10.98
CA SER A 183 15.88 3.15 -12.02
C SER A 183 16.05 4.65 -12.15
N ALA A 184 17.29 5.11 -12.23
CA ALA A 184 17.62 6.53 -12.37
C ALA A 184 18.55 6.76 -13.56
N ASP A 185 18.58 7.99 -14.09
CA ASP A 185 19.63 8.41 -15.00
C ASP A 185 20.97 8.53 -14.25
N HIS A 186 22.09 8.35 -14.96
CA HIS A 186 23.43 8.29 -14.34
C HIS A 186 23.76 9.50 -13.45
N ASP A 187 23.26 10.68 -13.80
CA ASP A 187 23.56 11.93 -13.09
C ASP A 187 22.82 12.03 -11.74
N VAL A 188 21.67 11.34 -11.60
CA VAL A 188 20.89 11.38 -10.36
C VAL A 188 21.47 10.45 -9.28
N SER A 189 22.18 9.40 -9.69
CA SER A 189 22.75 8.41 -8.75
C SER A 189 23.91 8.98 -7.91
N THR A 190 24.59 10.02 -8.39
CA THR A 190 25.70 10.66 -7.69
C THR A 190 25.25 11.63 -6.58
N ASP A 191 24.07 12.24 -6.73
CA ASP A 191 23.53 13.19 -5.74
C ASP A 191 22.92 12.50 -4.51
N PHE A 192 22.60 11.21 -4.62
CA PHE A 192 22.03 10.43 -3.52
C PHE A 192 23.08 9.68 -2.68
N GLY A 193 24.38 9.75 -3.00
CA GLY A 193 25.49 9.16 -2.26
C GLY A 193 25.25 7.67 -1.92
N GLU A 194 25.46 7.29 -0.67
CA GLU A 194 25.26 5.89 -0.19
C GLU A 194 23.81 5.40 -0.30
N LEU A 195 22.82 6.31 -0.41
CA LEU A 195 21.42 5.93 -0.72
C LEU A 195 21.31 5.25 -2.09
N GLY A 196 22.16 5.60 -3.05
CA GLY A 196 22.20 4.96 -4.37
C GLY A 196 22.73 3.54 -4.37
N GLN A 197 23.53 3.13 -3.37
CA GLN A 197 24.05 1.74 -3.30
C GLN A 197 23.00 0.73 -2.81
N SER A 198 22.02 1.21 -2.05
CA SER A 198 20.86 0.40 -1.62
C SER A 198 19.75 0.31 -2.68
N MET A 199 19.95 0.90 -3.86
CA MET A 199 18.98 0.96 -4.97
C MET A 199 19.24 -0.08 -6.08
N ARG A 200 20.08 -1.08 -5.82
CA ARG A 200 20.35 -2.17 -6.79
C ARG A 200 19.69 -3.46 -6.39
#